data_0e795f344971ca8a9d62cf8793034b9e
#
_entry.id   0e795f344971ca8a9d62cf8793034b9e
#
_cell.length_a   1.000
_cell.length_b   1.000
_cell.length_c   1.000
_cell.angle_alpha   90.00
_cell.angle_beta   90.00
_cell.angle_gamma   90.00
#
_symmetry.space_group_name_H-M   'P 1'
#
loop_
_entity.id
_entity.type
_entity.pdbx_description
1 polymer ?
#
loop_
_entity_poly.entity_id
_entity_poly.type
_entity_poly.pdbx_seq_one_letter_code
_entity_poly.pdbx_strand_id
1 'polypeptide(L)'
;IKTTSKYDTPTMCNAMDVILGTRSAIGFTKSSMVTAQNSTQPIVGFAKTAKIRASSPPLISQKEINNIRMEYYEYIVKNEKNPVVVIEDTDFPNCIGAFWGELNVAVHKGLKIKGTVTNGLLRDLGMLDSGYQVIAGSIGPSHAFVHLTELDTPVNLSLIHI
;
A
#
# COMPACT_ATOMS: atom_id res chain seq x y z
N ILE A 1 1.99 -1.00 -18.80
CA ILE A 1 2.71 -1.68 -17.71
C ILE A 1 4.09 -2.18 -18.18
N LYS A 2 4.22 -3.05 -19.19
CA LYS A 2 5.53 -3.57 -19.67
C LYS A 2 6.51 -2.46 -20.09
N THR A 3 6.03 -1.34 -20.59
CA THR A 3 6.85 -0.20 -21.00
C THR A 3 7.23 0.66 -19.79
N THR A 4 6.26 0.97 -18.94
CA THR A 4 6.46 1.82 -17.75
C THR A 4 7.40 1.22 -16.72
N SER A 5 7.39 -0.11 -16.54
CA SER A 5 8.30 -0.81 -15.61
C SER A 5 9.80 -0.74 -15.97
N LYS A 6 10.13 -0.17 -17.12
CA LYS A 6 11.53 0.05 -17.56
C LYS A 6 12.13 1.37 -17.08
N TYR A 7 11.31 2.24 -16.53
CA TYR A 7 11.69 3.59 -16.13
C TYR A 7 11.55 3.76 -14.63
N ASP A 8 12.41 4.57 -14.04
CA ASP A 8 12.32 4.96 -12.65
C ASP A 8 11.21 5.99 -12.40
N THR A 9 10.86 6.20 -11.13
CA THR A 9 9.81 7.12 -10.73
C THR A 9 10.06 8.57 -11.16
N PRO A 10 11.29 9.15 -11.03
CA PRO A 10 11.59 10.48 -11.54
C PRO A 10 11.33 10.63 -13.03
N THR A 11 11.71 9.65 -13.84
CA THR A 11 11.45 9.66 -15.29
C THR A 11 9.94 9.67 -15.58
N MET A 12 9.15 8.91 -14.81
CA MET A 12 7.69 8.90 -14.96
C MET A 12 7.07 10.24 -14.56
N CYS A 13 7.56 10.90 -13.51
CA CYS A 13 7.11 12.25 -13.15
C CYS A 13 7.40 13.26 -14.27
N ASN A 14 8.60 13.24 -14.83
CA ASN A 14 8.95 14.10 -15.96
C ASN A 14 8.08 13.85 -17.20
N ALA A 15 7.75 12.57 -17.47
CA ALA A 15 6.85 12.22 -18.57
C ALA A 15 5.43 12.76 -18.35
N MET A 16 4.95 12.76 -17.12
CA MET A 16 3.66 13.38 -16.78
C MET A 16 3.66 14.88 -16.97
N ASP A 17 4.73 15.58 -16.60
CA ASP A 17 4.88 17.02 -16.86
C ASP A 17 4.81 17.34 -18.36
N VAL A 18 5.44 16.51 -19.20
CA VAL A 18 5.37 16.65 -20.67
C VAL A 18 3.94 16.44 -21.18
N ILE A 19 3.23 15.40 -20.69
CA ILE A 19 1.85 15.12 -21.10
C ILE A 19 0.90 16.25 -20.69
N LEU A 20 1.09 16.80 -19.50
CA LEU A 20 0.27 17.89 -18.96
C LEU A 20 0.63 19.26 -19.55
N GLY A 21 1.77 19.38 -20.24
CA GLY A 21 2.29 20.65 -20.79
C GLY A 21 2.75 21.64 -19.72
N THR A 22 2.85 21.22 -18.47
CA THR A 22 3.28 22.05 -17.34
C THR A 22 3.85 21.21 -16.22
N ARG A 23 4.69 21.79 -15.39
CA ARG A 23 5.16 21.17 -14.14
C ARG A 23 4.02 21.07 -13.13
N SER A 24 3.97 19.96 -12.42
CA SER A 24 2.95 19.68 -11.41
C SER A 24 3.58 19.38 -10.05
N ALA A 25 2.93 19.85 -8.99
CA ALA A 25 3.26 19.49 -7.59
C ALA A 25 2.28 18.46 -6.99
N ILE A 26 1.51 17.77 -7.85
CA ILE A 26 0.54 16.74 -7.47
C ILE A 26 0.86 15.42 -8.19
N GLY A 27 0.32 14.32 -7.67
CA GLY A 27 0.50 13.00 -8.29
C GLY A 27 1.73 12.22 -7.79
N PHE A 28 2.42 12.71 -6.74
CA PHE A 28 3.51 12.00 -6.05
C PHE A 28 3.47 12.24 -4.54
N THR A 29 4.13 11.35 -3.76
CA THR A 29 4.19 11.47 -2.30
C THR A 29 5.03 12.68 -1.90
N LYS A 30 4.54 13.49 -0.97
CA LYS A 30 5.26 14.68 -0.46
C LYS A 30 6.17 14.35 0.73
N SER A 31 6.01 13.18 1.34
CA SER A 31 6.87 12.67 2.41
C SER A 31 7.75 11.55 1.89
N SER A 32 8.91 11.40 2.49
CA SER A 32 9.78 10.25 2.26
C SER A 32 9.05 8.97 2.67
N MET A 33 9.21 7.92 1.87
CA MET A 33 8.69 6.59 2.13
C MET A 33 9.84 5.66 2.46
N VAL A 34 9.56 4.62 3.24
CA VAL A 34 10.52 3.59 3.62
C VAL A 34 10.17 2.26 2.98
N THR A 35 11.19 1.44 2.74
CA THR A 35 11.02 0.05 2.31
C THR A 35 12.02 -0.83 3.05
N ALA A 36 11.65 -2.07 3.32
CA ALA A 36 12.54 -3.07 3.90
C ALA A 36 13.39 -3.80 2.87
N GLN A 37 13.02 -3.72 1.61
CA GLN A 37 13.68 -4.43 0.52
C GLN A 37 14.58 -3.49 -0.28
N ASN A 38 15.80 -3.93 -0.55
CA ASN A 38 16.73 -3.24 -1.45
C ASN A 38 16.37 -3.53 -2.92
N SER A 39 15.12 -3.33 -3.30
CA SER A 39 14.69 -3.50 -4.69
C SER A 39 14.88 -2.22 -5.47
N THR A 40 15.54 -2.32 -6.62
CA THR A 40 15.66 -1.23 -7.61
C THR A 40 14.55 -1.30 -8.67
N GLN A 41 13.70 -2.33 -8.62
CA GLN A 41 12.65 -2.51 -9.62
C GLN A 41 11.40 -1.71 -9.22
N PRO A 42 10.83 -0.92 -10.13
CA PRO A 42 9.60 -0.17 -9.84
C PRO A 42 8.40 -1.11 -9.71
N ILE A 43 7.50 -0.79 -8.78
CA ILE A 43 6.18 -1.42 -8.70
C ILE A 43 5.27 -0.70 -9.68
N VAL A 44 4.73 -1.44 -10.66
CA VAL A 44 3.79 -0.90 -11.65
C VAL A 44 2.59 -1.80 -11.79
N GLY A 45 1.40 -1.26 -11.57
CA GLY A 45 0.16 -2.02 -11.66
C GLY A 45 -1.09 -1.17 -11.51
N PHE A 46 -2.24 -1.83 -11.46
CA PHE A 46 -3.52 -1.19 -11.19
C PHE A 46 -3.78 -1.16 -9.69
N ALA A 47 -4.19 0.00 -9.18
CA ALA A 47 -4.43 0.18 -7.75
C ALA A 47 -5.67 -0.60 -7.29
N LYS A 48 -5.51 -1.34 -6.20
CA LYS A 48 -6.58 -1.91 -5.39
C LYS A 48 -6.53 -1.22 -4.03
N THR A 49 -7.52 -0.40 -3.76
CA THR A 49 -7.54 0.52 -2.63
C THR A 49 -8.28 -0.03 -1.42
N ALA A 50 -7.76 0.25 -0.24
CA ALA A 50 -8.42 -0.05 1.02
C ALA A 50 -7.99 0.95 2.09
N LYS A 51 -8.76 1.01 3.19
CA LYS A 51 -8.39 1.79 4.35
C LYS A 51 -8.27 0.92 5.58
N ILE A 52 -7.37 1.30 6.45
CA ILE A 52 -7.14 0.67 7.75
C ILE A 52 -7.16 1.70 8.86
N ARG A 53 -7.35 1.20 10.07
CA ARG A 53 -7.21 1.95 11.32
C ARG A 53 -6.57 1.07 12.38
N ALA A 54 -5.82 1.68 13.31
CA ALA A 54 -5.09 0.95 14.35
C ALA A 54 -5.18 1.59 15.74
N SER A 55 -5.60 2.85 15.85
CA SER A 55 -5.58 3.64 17.09
C SER A 55 -6.60 3.18 18.15
N SER A 56 -7.62 2.44 17.76
CA SER A 56 -8.65 1.91 18.66
C SER A 56 -9.12 0.53 18.24
N PRO A 57 -9.61 -0.29 19.19
CA PRO A 57 -10.23 -1.56 18.85
C PRO A 57 -11.42 -1.37 17.89
N PRO A 58 -11.64 -2.30 16.95
CA PRO A 58 -12.84 -2.28 16.12
C PRO A 58 -14.12 -2.46 16.98
N LEU A 59 -15.17 -1.73 16.61
CA LEU A 59 -16.49 -1.79 17.30
C LEU A 59 -17.36 -2.95 16.79
N ILE A 60 -16.84 -3.80 15.95
CA ILE A 60 -17.52 -4.94 15.32
C ILE A 60 -17.01 -6.26 15.88
N SER A 61 -17.78 -7.34 15.70
CA SER A 61 -17.41 -8.66 16.19
C SER A 61 -16.21 -9.25 15.44
N GLN A 62 -15.50 -10.20 16.07
CA GLN A 62 -14.39 -10.92 15.42
C GLN A 62 -14.82 -11.63 14.14
N LYS A 63 -16.07 -12.09 14.06
CA LYS A 63 -16.62 -12.70 12.85
C LYS A 63 -16.73 -11.70 11.71
N GLU A 64 -17.20 -10.50 11.99
CA GLU A 64 -17.29 -9.41 10.98
C GLU A 64 -15.91 -8.96 10.53
N ILE A 65 -14.94 -8.85 11.44
CA ILE A 65 -13.53 -8.55 11.08
C ILE A 65 -12.99 -9.61 10.11
N ASN A 66 -13.24 -10.88 10.39
CA ASN A 66 -12.80 -11.98 9.52
C ASN A 66 -13.51 -11.95 8.16
N ASN A 67 -14.80 -11.63 8.11
CA ASN A 67 -15.55 -11.49 6.86
C ASN A 67 -14.98 -10.35 5.99
N ILE A 68 -14.78 -9.16 6.56
CA ILE A 68 -14.16 -8.02 5.86
C ILE A 68 -12.78 -8.38 5.31
N ARG A 69 -11.99 -9.15 6.07
CA ARG A 69 -10.69 -9.63 5.60
C ARG A 69 -10.80 -10.58 4.41
N MET A 70 -11.78 -11.47 4.41
CA MET A 70 -12.02 -12.37 3.28
C MET A 70 -12.50 -11.60 2.05
N GLU A 71 -13.46 -10.68 2.22
CA GLU A 71 -13.93 -9.78 1.16
C GLU A 71 -12.78 -8.96 0.56
N TYR A 72 -11.87 -8.47 1.40
CA TYR A 72 -10.67 -7.77 0.95
C TYR A 72 -9.79 -8.67 0.07
N TYR A 73 -9.52 -9.92 0.47
CA TYR A 73 -8.70 -10.82 -0.34
C TYR A 73 -9.37 -11.15 -1.69
N GLU A 74 -10.68 -11.37 -1.69
CA GLU A 74 -11.45 -11.56 -2.93
C GLU A 74 -11.39 -10.31 -3.84
N TYR A 75 -11.54 -9.13 -3.25
CA TYR A 75 -11.49 -7.85 -3.96
C TYR A 75 -10.13 -7.61 -4.64
N ILE A 76 -9.02 -7.81 -3.94
CA ILE A 76 -7.69 -7.46 -4.47
C ILE A 76 -7.24 -8.38 -5.61
N VAL A 77 -7.79 -9.60 -5.72
CA VAL A 77 -7.49 -10.54 -6.82
C VAL A 77 -8.45 -10.45 -7.98
N LYS A 78 -9.58 -9.75 -7.82
CA LYS A 78 -10.66 -9.73 -8.80
C LYS A 78 -10.32 -8.84 -10.01
N ASN A 79 -10.45 -9.40 -11.21
CA ASN A 79 -10.51 -8.70 -12.51
C ASN A 79 -9.29 -7.86 -12.93
N GLU A 80 -8.16 -7.91 -12.22
CA GLU A 80 -7.00 -7.07 -12.55
C GLU A 80 -5.76 -7.87 -12.97
N LYS A 81 -5.11 -7.39 -14.01
CA LYS A 81 -3.76 -7.84 -14.37
C LYS A 81 -2.74 -6.95 -13.66
N ASN A 82 -1.86 -7.57 -12.86
CA ASN A 82 -0.85 -6.87 -12.06
C ASN A 82 -1.45 -5.92 -11.00
N PRO A 83 -2.26 -6.41 -10.06
CA PRO A 83 -2.79 -5.57 -9.00
C PRO A 83 -1.67 -5.09 -8.07
N VAL A 84 -1.76 -3.83 -7.65
CA VAL A 84 -0.93 -3.20 -6.62
C VAL A 84 -1.87 -2.75 -5.51
N VAL A 85 -1.60 -3.17 -4.29
CA VAL A 85 -2.41 -2.77 -3.15
C VAL A 85 -1.99 -1.40 -2.65
N VAL A 86 -2.95 -0.51 -2.48
CA VAL A 86 -2.75 0.85 -2.00
C VAL A 86 -3.63 1.06 -0.76
N ILE A 87 -3.00 1.12 0.42
CA ILE A 87 -3.72 1.20 1.69
C ILE A 87 -3.47 2.54 2.39
N GLU A 88 -4.55 3.25 2.66
CA GLU A 88 -4.54 4.40 3.55
C GLU A 88 -4.68 3.95 5.00
N ASP A 89 -3.75 4.35 5.85
CA ASP A 89 -3.93 4.35 7.29
C ASP A 89 -4.59 5.68 7.68
N THR A 90 -5.83 5.60 8.15
CA THR A 90 -6.64 6.78 8.50
C THR A 90 -6.20 7.46 9.81
N ASP A 91 -5.29 6.83 10.55
CA ASP A 91 -4.65 7.43 11.72
C ASP A 91 -3.48 8.37 11.36
N PHE A 92 -3.08 8.43 10.06
CA PHE A 92 -2.01 9.32 9.61
C PHE A 92 -2.30 10.79 10.00
N PRO A 93 -1.30 11.55 10.50
CA PRO A 93 0.13 11.23 10.58
C PRO A 93 0.55 10.44 11.81
N ASN A 94 -0.34 10.09 12.72
CA ASN A 94 -0.05 9.45 14.01
C ASN A 94 -0.30 7.93 13.96
N CYS A 95 0.16 7.27 12.91
CA CYS A 95 0.03 5.82 12.76
C CYS A 95 0.74 5.08 13.90
N ILE A 96 0.07 4.09 14.51
CA ILE A 96 0.60 3.30 15.62
C ILE A 96 0.62 1.79 15.37
N GLY A 97 -0.11 1.31 14.37
CA GLY A 97 -0.24 -0.12 14.07
C GLY A 97 0.18 -0.49 12.66
N ALA A 98 1.13 -1.42 12.54
CA ALA A 98 1.61 -1.91 11.26
C ALA A 98 0.67 -3.01 10.73
N PHE A 99 0.00 -2.75 9.63
CA PHE A 99 -0.71 -3.78 8.85
C PHE A 99 0.26 -4.69 8.11
N TRP A 100 1.37 -4.13 7.64
CA TRP A 100 2.38 -4.81 6.86
C TRP A 100 3.47 -5.40 7.74
N GLY A 101 3.61 -6.72 7.66
CA GLY A 101 4.60 -7.55 8.30
C GLY A 101 4.71 -8.87 7.56
N GLU A 102 5.48 -9.82 8.08
CA GLU A 102 5.79 -11.10 7.44
C GLU A 102 4.54 -11.82 6.89
N LEU A 103 3.51 -11.98 7.72
CA LEU A 103 2.30 -12.71 7.34
C LEU A 103 1.56 -12.06 6.17
N ASN A 104 1.28 -10.75 6.26
CA ASN A 104 0.56 -10.06 5.19
C ASN A 104 1.37 -10.00 3.89
N VAL A 105 2.67 -9.84 3.97
CA VAL A 105 3.57 -9.92 2.81
C VAL A 105 3.48 -11.29 2.15
N ALA A 106 3.55 -12.38 2.93
CA ALA A 106 3.46 -13.74 2.41
C ALA A 106 2.11 -14.02 1.73
N VAL A 107 1.01 -13.61 2.36
CA VAL A 107 -0.36 -13.77 1.80
C VAL A 107 -0.49 -13.01 0.48
N HIS A 108 -0.13 -11.73 0.43
CA HIS A 108 -0.28 -10.91 -0.77
C HIS A 108 0.61 -11.40 -1.92
N LYS A 109 1.83 -11.84 -1.61
CA LYS A 109 2.68 -12.50 -2.59
C LYS A 109 2.03 -13.78 -3.14
N GLY A 110 1.47 -14.61 -2.27
CA GLY A 110 0.73 -15.84 -2.66
C GLY A 110 -0.46 -15.54 -3.56
N LEU A 111 -1.14 -14.42 -3.34
CA LEU A 111 -2.24 -13.90 -4.16
C LEU A 111 -1.75 -13.20 -5.46
N LYS A 112 -0.44 -13.22 -5.73
CA LYS A 112 0.18 -12.62 -6.94
C LYS A 112 0.01 -11.10 -7.05
N ILE A 113 -0.20 -10.41 -5.93
CA ILE A 113 -0.16 -8.96 -5.86
C ILE A 113 1.27 -8.50 -6.17
N LYS A 114 1.44 -7.40 -6.90
CA LYS A 114 2.75 -6.95 -7.39
C LYS A 114 3.57 -6.17 -6.38
N GLY A 115 2.92 -5.64 -5.37
CA GLY A 115 3.52 -4.89 -4.30
C GLY A 115 2.51 -4.01 -3.60
N THR A 116 2.97 -3.26 -2.63
CA THR A 116 2.12 -2.41 -1.79
C THR A 116 2.70 -1.03 -1.61
N VAL A 117 1.79 -0.04 -1.53
CA VAL A 117 2.10 1.32 -1.08
C VAL A 117 1.12 1.70 0.03
N THR A 118 1.61 2.25 1.13
CA THR A 118 0.80 2.73 2.26
C THR A 118 1.44 3.94 2.95
N ASN A 119 0.65 4.83 3.51
CA ASN A 119 1.13 5.86 4.44
C ASN A 119 1.28 5.35 5.87
N GLY A 120 0.81 4.12 6.15
CA GLY A 120 0.92 3.45 7.45
C GLY A 120 2.28 2.84 7.73
N LEU A 121 2.31 1.93 8.70
CA LEU A 121 3.54 1.33 9.23
C LEU A 121 3.86 -0.03 8.62
N LEU A 122 5.17 -0.31 8.57
CA LEU A 122 5.77 -1.60 8.22
C LEU A 122 6.53 -2.15 9.43
N ARG A 123 6.49 -3.46 9.66
CA ARG A 123 7.25 -4.17 10.70
C ARG A 123 7.94 -5.43 10.17
N ASP A 124 8.61 -6.18 11.01
CA ASP A 124 9.27 -7.46 10.71
C ASP A 124 10.35 -7.35 9.60
N LEU A 125 11.15 -6.28 9.60
CA LEU A 125 12.05 -5.90 8.50
C LEU A 125 13.01 -7.01 8.05
N GLY A 126 13.53 -7.81 8.98
CA GLY A 126 14.45 -8.92 8.69
C GLY A 126 13.76 -10.20 8.22
N MET A 127 12.42 -10.27 8.28
CA MET A 127 11.62 -11.47 8.02
C MET A 127 10.77 -11.35 6.75
N LEU A 128 10.74 -10.19 6.13
CA LEU A 128 9.90 -9.95 4.94
C LEU A 128 10.46 -10.69 3.73
N ASP A 129 9.58 -11.31 2.97
CA ASP A 129 9.93 -11.96 1.72
C ASP A 129 10.51 -10.94 0.72
N SER A 130 11.74 -11.17 0.27
CA SER A 130 12.45 -10.28 -0.66
C SER A 130 11.80 -10.17 -2.05
N GLY A 131 10.93 -11.10 -2.39
CA GLY A 131 10.18 -11.09 -3.66
C GLY A 131 8.90 -10.28 -3.65
N TYR A 132 8.57 -9.58 -2.55
CA TYR A 132 7.39 -8.72 -2.45
C TYR A 132 7.78 -7.37 -1.86
N GLN A 133 7.60 -6.30 -2.61
CA GLN A 133 8.00 -4.97 -2.20
C GLN A 133 6.87 -4.24 -1.46
N VAL A 134 7.19 -3.69 -0.30
CA VAL A 134 6.31 -2.79 0.48
C VAL A 134 6.98 -1.42 0.59
N ILE A 135 6.25 -0.40 0.19
CA ILE A 135 6.61 1.01 0.37
C ILE A 135 5.66 1.58 1.42
N ALA A 136 6.19 2.00 2.56
CA ALA A 136 5.41 2.43 3.71
C ALA A 136 5.80 3.84 4.18
N GLY A 137 4.90 4.49 4.92
CA GLY A 137 5.15 5.81 5.48
C GLY A 137 6.18 5.80 6.60
N SER A 138 6.25 4.72 7.38
CA SER A 138 7.20 4.59 8.49
C SER A 138 7.34 3.12 8.93
N ILE A 139 8.13 2.90 9.98
CA ILE A 139 8.39 1.60 10.60
C ILE A 139 7.86 1.62 12.03
N GLY A 140 7.21 0.53 12.45
CA GLY A 140 6.71 0.39 13.82
C GLY A 140 6.78 -1.05 14.32
N PRO A 141 6.84 -1.26 15.64
CA PRO A 141 7.08 -2.57 16.22
C PRO A 141 5.83 -3.45 16.39
N SER A 142 4.64 -2.88 16.32
CA SER A 142 3.39 -3.54 16.71
C SER A 142 2.30 -3.40 15.66
N HIS A 143 1.39 -4.36 15.61
CA HIS A 143 0.15 -4.25 14.84
C HIS A 143 -0.94 -3.43 15.56
N ALA A 144 -0.79 -3.14 16.87
CA ALA A 144 -1.83 -2.50 17.68
C ALA A 144 -3.23 -3.13 17.42
N PHE A 145 -4.25 -2.30 17.15
CA PHE A 145 -5.61 -2.75 16.83
C PHE A 145 -5.91 -2.73 15.32
N VAL A 146 -4.89 -2.86 14.47
CA VAL A 146 -5.05 -2.68 13.02
C VAL A 146 -6.14 -3.57 12.42
N HIS A 147 -7.07 -2.96 11.72
CA HIS A 147 -8.14 -3.62 11.01
C HIS A 147 -8.53 -2.85 9.75
N LEU A 148 -9.15 -3.54 8.80
CA LEU A 148 -9.70 -2.95 7.59
C LEU A 148 -11.01 -2.22 7.92
N THR A 149 -11.20 -1.03 7.33
CA THR A 149 -12.39 -0.20 7.53
C THR A 149 -13.18 0.02 6.25
N GLU A 150 -12.50 0.17 5.12
CA GLU A 150 -13.14 0.42 3.82
C GLU A 150 -12.38 -0.31 2.71
N LEU A 151 -13.12 -0.74 1.68
CA LEU A 151 -12.60 -1.39 0.47
C LEU A 151 -13.11 -0.64 -0.76
N ASP A 152 -12.28 -0.60 -1.82
CA ASP A 152 -12.65 -0.02 -3.12
C ASP A 152 -13.12 1.46 -3.03
N THR A 153 -12.50 2.22 -2.15
CA THR A 153 -12.80 3.65 -1.93
C THR A 153 -11.57 4.50 -2.25
N PRO A 154 -11.74 5.78 -2.58
CA PRO A 154 -10.61 6.70 -2.75
C PRO A 154 -9.73 6.77 -1.50
N VAL A 155 -8.42 6.79 -1.69
CA VAL A 155 -7.42 6.82 -0.61
C VAL A 155 -6.47 7.99 -0.76
N ASN A 156 -5.98 8.50 0.37
CA ASN A 156 -4.98 9.54 0.45
C ASN A 156 -3.67 8.97 1.01
N LEU A 157 -2.61 9.05 0.24
CA LEU A 157 -1.27 8.67 0.68
C LEU A 157 -0.39 9.92 0.78
N SER A 158 -0.24 10.47 1.97
CA SER A 158 0.66 11.63 2.18
C SER A 158 0.44 12.77 1.18
N LEU A 159 -0.84 13.13 0.95
CA LEU A 159 -1.34 14.14 -0.01
C LEU A 159 -1.40 13.70 -1.48
N ILE A 160 -1.20 12.42 -1.81
CA ILE A 160 -1.69 11.87 -3.08
C ILE A 160 -3.10 11.33 -2.86
N HIS A 161 -4.02 11.75 -3.73
CA HIS A 161 -5.35 11.19 -3.81
C HIS A 161 -5.41 10.15 -4.94
N ILE A 162 -5.80 8.94 -4.60
CA ILE A 162 -5.95 7.82 -5.54
C ILE A 162 -7.37 7.27 -5.45
#